data_354f1780b56674d3505e8c2dbc4a4fbe
#
_entry.id   354f1780b56674d3505e8c2dbc4a4fbe
#
_cell.length_a   1.000
_cell.length_b   1.000
_cell.length_c   1.000
_cell.angle_alpha   90.00
_cell.angle_beta   90.00
_cell.angle_gamma   90.00
#
_symmetry.space_group_name_H-M   'P 1'
#
loop_
_entity.id
_entity.type
_entity.pdbx_description
1 polymer ?
#
loop_
_entity_poly.entity_id
_entity_poly.type
_entity_poly.pdbx_seq_one_letter_code
_entity_poly.pdbx_strand_id
1 'polypeptide(L)'
;MPRILDSDKWILYKHTSSYEMVKAVALDVKNSCKTVITETERHRMQDRLAALDLYKTRNPEEKPLDSINHRINTLEYWMFGYENKINGENKFIFSPLGNLFLKYISDEAKLRKIFTAMLFAIQLQHPANGTSPDFQLYPFRLILRLLLDERLGGKLYNNEVEYLVVFEKSVTPQSYEKLVAEILKLREVNATEMAALFKQNEHVYVKSVYEWEYYTQTLLEQVGIIKRFSGELVCKLYHPTKTNSRSNPTGRKATLGYIEISEEVKSFIEKMITQYSCFDTPIALSDSERLYVDCVKEIYNFYPQVLLEEIGEDDDLSKLLELPKLIEEYSNNPDNDTAYLFEDVLTEGFNMFYNVEANKRGGAAHTDIECLYKINVSRRKKFAVESKSTANKLLGINAGRLREHREEIGGDYTIVVTSRYVPATKRDIKGTPIVIILASTFAEYLYNHIFHEVREIDYKDFDDIIVNNLGKDVSGLISDLTLNKFAANS
;
A
#
# COMPACT_ATOMS: atom_id res chain seq x y z
N MET A 1 21.54 32.58 1.37
CA MET A 1 20.50 31.60 1.68
C MET A 1 21.12 30.36 2.32
N PRO A 2 20.48 29.67 3.24
CA PRO A 2 21.01 28.42 3.77
C PRO A 2 21.19 27.41 2.64
N ARG A 3 22.18 26.52 2.75
CA ARG A 3 22.47 25.47 1.78
C ARG A 3 21.35 24.44 1.85
N ILE A 4 20.64 24.19 0.74
CA ILE A 4 19.63 23.14 0.63
C ILE A 4 20.33 21.78 0.53
N LEU A 5 19.89 20.80 1.31
CA LEU A 5 20.40 19.42 1.29
C LEU A 5 19.49 18.51 0.45
N ASP A 6 20.01 17.36 0.05
CA ASP A 6 19.20 16.34 -0.65
C ASP A 6 18.04 15.81 0.22
N SER A 7 18.23 15.83 1.54
CA SER A 7 17.20 15.45 2.52
C SER A 7 16.07 16.48 2.65
N ASP A 8 16.21 17.66 2.07
CA ASP A 8 15.21 18.73 2.16
C ASP A 8 14.15 18.64 1.06
N LYS A 9 14.23 17.66 0.16
CA LYS A 9 13.25 17.41 -0.90
C LYS A 9 12.74 15.98 -0.92
N TRP A 10 11.63 15.77 -1.60
CA TRP A 10 11.15 14.42 -1.91
C TRP A 10 12.21 13.64 -2.68
N ILE A 11 12.24 12.33 -2.45
CA ILE A 11 12.97 11.42 -3.31
C ILE A 11 11.93 10.70 -4.16
N LEU A 12 11.84 11.07 -5.43
CA LEU A 12 11.02 10.35 -6.41
C LEU A 12 11.80 9.18 -7.01
N TYR A 13 11.08 8.13 -7.41
CA TYR A 13 11.73 6.93 -7.91
C TYR A 13 12.39 7.17 -9.30
N LYS A 14 13.62 6.70 -9.45
CA LYS A 14 14.48 7.02 -10.62
C LYS A 14 15.14 5.80 -11.27
N HIS A 15 14.64 4.60 -11.04
CA HIS A 15 15.28 3.40 -11.57
C HIS A 15 14.55 2.79 -12.76
N THR A 16 13.28 3.13 -12.96
CA THR A 16 12.47 2.67 -14.09
C THR A 16 11.55 3.79 -14.59
N SER A 17 11.61 4.06 -15.86
CA SER A 17 10.72 4.99 -16.58
C SER A 17 9.92 4.28 -17.68
N SER A 18 10.07 2.97 -17.82
CA SER A 18 9.38 2.15 -18.83
C SER A 18 8.21 1.42 -18.21
N TYR A 19 7.01 1.73 -18.68
CA TYR A 19 5.78 1.07 -18.27
C TYR A 19 5.76 -0.41 -18.67
N GLU A 20 6.26 -0.74 -19.87
CA GLU A 20 6.39 -2.12 -20.31
C GLU A 20 7.32 -2.94 -19.40
N MET A 21 8.41 -2.32 -18.93
CA MET A 21 9.28 -2.96 -17.95
C MET A 21 8.55 -3.24 -16.63
N VAL A 22 7.73 -2.31 -16.13
CA VAL A 22 6.93 -2.49 -14.91
C VAL A 22 5.97 -3.68 -15.08
N LYS A 23 5.23 -3.73 -16.18
CA LYS A 23 4.33 -4.84 -16.51
C LYS A 23 5.07 -6.18 -16.59
N ALA A 24 6.19 -6.23 -17.30
CA ALA A 24 6.98 -7.44 -17.47
C ALA A 24 7.53 -7.97 -16.14
N VAL A 25 8.04 -7.08 -15.28
CA VAL A 25 8.57 -7.47 -13.96
C VAL A 25 7.44 -7.97 -13.04
N ALA A 26 6.28 -7.30 -13.04
CA ALA A 26 5.13 -7.74 -12.25
C ALA A 26 4.65 -9.14 -12.68
N LEU A 27 4.54 -9.39 -13.98
CA LEU A 27 4.19 -10.72 -14.53
C LEU A 27 5.26 -11.76 -14.20
N ASP A 28 6.53 -11.41 -14.28
CA ASP A 28 7.63 -12.33 -14.00
C ASP A 28 7.65 -12.74 -12.52
N VAL A 29 7.49 -11.78 -11.62
CA VAL A 29 7.38 -12.06 -10.18
C VAL A 29 6.17 -12.95 -9.88
N LYS A 30 5.01 -12.67 -10.51
CA LYS A 30 3.78 -13.43 -10.30
C LYS A 30 3.89 -14.87 -10.82
N ASN A 31 4.29 -15.04 -12.08
CA ASN A 31 4.14 -16.30 -12.82
C ASN A 31 5.41 -17.15 -12.81
N SER A 32 6.58 -16.52 -12.96
CA SER A 32 7.86 -17.21 -13.14
C SER A 32 8.60 -17.43 -11.83
N CYS A 33 8.63 -16.41 -10.96
CA CYS A 33 9.24 -16.52 -9.63
C CYS A 33 8.30 -17.15 -8.60
N LYS A 34 7.00 -17.29 -8.90
CA LYS A 34 5.97 -17.72 -7.93
C LYS A 34 6.06 -16.94 -6.62
N THR A 35 6.33 -15.64 -6.73
CA THR A 35 6.56 -14.68 -5.63
C THR A 35 7.76 -14.95 -4.71
N VAL A 36 8.50 -16.04 -4.88
CA VAL A 36 9.72 -16.34 -4.07
C VAL A 36 10.94 -15.68 -4.72
N ILE A 37 11.53 -14.70 -4.02
CA ILE A 37 12.60 -13.84 -4.56
C ILE A 37 13.97 -14.29 -4.01
N THR A 38 14.45 -15.44 -4.48
CA THR A 38 15.80 -15.91 -4.20
C THR A 38 16.85 -15.28 -5.13
N GLU A 39 18.12 -15.38 -4.78
CA GLU A 39 19.23 -14.95 -5.65
C GLU A 39 19.17 -15.67 -7.02
N THR A 40 18.88 -16.96 -7.02
CA THR A 40 18.73 -17.76 -8.23
C THR A 40 17.60 -17.25 -9.11
N GLU A 41 16.45 -16.91 -8.52
CA GLU A 41 15.31 -16.37 -9.28
C GLU A 41 15.62 -14.97 -9.84
N ARG A 42 16.38 -14.15 -9.13
CA ARG A 42 16.82 -12.84 -9.64
C ARG A 42 17.72 -12.99 -10.87
N HIS A 43 18.62 -13.96 -10.90
CA HIS A 43 19.41 -14.28 -12.10
C HIS A 43 18.52 -14.75 -13.26
N ARG A 44 17.58 -15.66 -13.01
CA ARG A 44 16.62 -16.12 -14.02
C ARG A 44 15.74 -14.99 -14.56
N MET A 45 15.30 -14.07 -13.69
CA MET A 45 14.58 -12.86 -14.11
C MET A 45 15.42 -12.01 -15.05
N GLN A 46 16.70 -11.80 -14.74
CA GLN A 46 17.63 -11.07 -15.60
C GLN A 46 17.67 -11.67 -17.01
N ASP A 47 17.82 -13.00 -17.09
CA ASP A 47 17.86 -13.71 -18.37
C ASP A 47 16.55 -13.57 -19.16
N ARG A 48 15.40 -13.70 -18.48
CA ARG A 48 14.07 -13.55 -19.11
C ARG A 48 13.85 -12.13 -19.62
N LEU A 49 14.20 -11.10 -18.83
CA LEU A 49 14.07 -9.70 -19.23
C LEU A 49 15.03 -9.36 -20.38
N ALA A 50 16.23 -9.95 -20.41
CA ALA A 50 17.18 -9.81 -21.52
C ALA A 50 16.63 -10.43 -22.82
N ALA A 51 15.98 -11.58 -22.73
CA ALA A 51 15.35 -12.25 -23.87
C ALA A 51 14.19 -11.43 -24.48
N LEU A 52 13.57 -10.54 -23.69
CA LEU A 52 12.52 -9.60 -24.13
C LEU A 52 13.08 -8.24 -24.61
N ASP A 53 14.39 -8.07 -24.77
CA ASP A 53 15.05 -6.78 -25.02
C ASP A 53 14.76 -5.68 -23.98
N LEU A 54 14.18 -6.03 -22.85
CA LEU A 54 13.86 -5.10 -21.77
C LEU A 54 15.05 -4.85 -20.83
N TYR A 55 16.07 -5.70 -20.88
CA TYR A 55 17.26 -5.58 -20.05
C TYR A 55 18.52 -5.61 -20.91
N LYS A 56 19.38 -4.58 -20.73
CA LYS A 56 20.71 -4.53 -21.36
C LYS A 56 21.74 -4.21 -20.28
N THR A 57 22.69 -5.10 -20.09
CA THR A 57 23.84 -4.86 -19.23
C THR A 57 24.67 -3.71 -19.82
N ARG A 58 24.73 -2.59 -19.12
CA ARG A 58 25.47 -1.39 -19.59
C ARG A 58 26.92 -1.38 -19.14
N ASN A 59 27.20 -2.06 -18.04
CA ASN A 59 28.54 -2.12 -17.45
C ASN A 59 28.85 -3.56 -17.02
N PRO A 60 29.90 -4.20 -17.59
CA PRO A 60 30.32 -5.55 -17.18
C PRO A 60 30.78 -5.66 -15.72
N GLU A 61 31.15 -4.53 -15.10
CA GLU A 61 31.59 -4.47 -13.70
C GLU A 61 30.44 -4.23 -12.72
N GLU A 62 29.22 -3.99 -13.22
CA GLU A 62 28.03 -3.83 -12.38
C GLU A 62 27.69 -5.15 -11.69
N LYS A 63 27.45 -5.11 -10.38
CA LYS A 63 26.99 -6.29 -9.66
C LYS A 63 25.72 -6.81 -10.33
N PRO A 64 25.67 -8.07 -10.79
CA PRO A 64 24.62 -8.55 -11.68
C PRO A 64 23.20 -8.33 -11.15
N LEU A 65 23.02 -8.36 -9.83
CA LEU A 65 21.71 -8.27 -9.18
C LEU A 65 21.27 -6.87 -8.78
N ASP A 66 22.16 -5.86 -8.76
CA ASP A 66 21.76 -4.50 -8.35
C ASP A 66 20.65 -3.94 -9.25
N SER A 67 20.77 -4.16 -10.56
CA SER A 67 19.77 -3.72 -11.53
C SER A 67 18.44 -4.48 -11.37
N ILE A 68 18.47 -5.77 -11.06
CA ILE A 68 17.26 -6.58 -10.84
C ILE A 68 16.58 -6.17 -9.53
N ASN A 69 17.35 -5.92 -8.46
CA ASN A 69 16.80 -5.39 -7.21
C ASN A 69 16.05 -4.07 -7.46
N HIS A 70 16.62 -3.17 -8.27
CA HIS A 70 15.92 -1.95 -8.63
C HIS A 70 14.62 -2.18 -9.42
N ARG A 71 14.52 -3.28 -10.22
CA ARG A 71 13.26 -3.62 -10.91
C ARG A 71 12.18 -4.11 -9.94
N ILE A 72 12.56 -4.93 -8.96
CA ILE A 72 11.63 -5.39 -7.91
C ILE A 72 11.22 -4.21 -7.02
N ASN A 73 12.16 -3.38 -6.57
CA ASN A 73 11.87 -2.17 -5.78
C ASN A 73 10.97 -1.18 -6.55
N THR A 74 10.96 -1.24 -7.90
CA THR A 74 9.99 -0.49 -8.70
C THR A 74 8.56 -0.90 -8.39
N LEU A 75 8.30 -2.19 -8.26
CA LEU A 75 6.97 -2.69 -7.91
C LEU A 75 6.55 -2.24 -6.51
N GLU A 76 7.48 -2.26 -5.56
CA GLU A 76 7.20 -1.77 -4.22
C GLU A 76 6.84 -0.28 -4.23
N TYR A 77 7.68 0.56 -4.86
CA TYR A 77 7.43 2.00 -4.90
C TYR A 77 6.09 2.35 -5.56
N TRP A 78 5.71 1.66 -6.63
CA TRP A 78 4.45 1.91 -7.35
C TRP A 78 3.27 1.12 -6.78
N MET A 79 3.34 0.66 -5.54
CA MET A 79 2.24 0.05 -4.79
C MET A 79 1.75 -1.30 -5.32
N PHE A 80 2.53 -2.03 -6.12
CA PHE A 80 2.16 -3.38 -6.54
C PHE A 80 2.20 -4.39 -5.39
N GLY A 81 3.01 -4.16 -4.38
CA GLY A 81 3.21 -5.04 -3.25
C GLY A 81 4.52 -4.74 -2.53
N TYR A 82 4.95 -5.64 -1.67
CA TYR A 82 6.17 -5.49 -0.87
C TYR A 82 6.87 -6.83 -0.63
N GLU A 83 8.19 -6.80 -0.42
CA GLU A 83 8.94 -7.98 -0.01
C GLU A 83 8.79 -8.19 1.51
N ASN A 84 8.56 -9.44 1.91
CA ASN A 84 8.59 -9.87 3.31
C ASN A 84 9.27 -11.22 3.43
N LYS A 85 9.88 -11.48 4.59
CA LYS A 85 10.53 -12.75 4.89
C LYS A 85 9.56 -13.69 5.59
N ILE A 86 9.16 -14.77 4.91
CA ILE A 86 8.23 -15.77 5.42
C ILE A 86 8.92 -17.13 5.44
N ASN A 87 8.95 -17.80 6.60
CA ASN A 87 9.60 -19.10 6.78
C ASN A 87 11.07 -19.13 6.30
N GLY A 88 11.77 -17.99 6.40
CA GLY A 88 13.16 -17.87 5.97
C GLY A 88 13.37 -17.50 4.51
N GLU A 89 12.33 -17.49 3.69
CA GLU A 89 12.36 -17.11 2.28
C GLU A 89 11.87 -15.66 2.08
N ASN A 90 12.51 -14.91 1.20
CA ASN A 90 11.98 -13.62 0.75
C ASN A 90 10.86 -13.85 -0.25
N LYS A 91 9.67 -13.35 0.07
CA LYS A 91 8.49 -13.42 -0.81
C LYS A 91 8.02 -12.02 -1.16
N PHE A 92 7.60 -11.84 -2.40
CA PHE A 92 6.90 -10.63 -2.83
C PHE A 92 5.39 -10.83 -2.63
N ILE A 93 4.79 -9.97 -1.83
CA ILE A 93 3.36 -10.01 -1.50
C ILE A 93 2.68 -8.94 -2.34
N PHE A 94 1.85 -9.36 -3.28
CA PHE A 94 1.08 -8.42 -4.09
C PHE A 94 0.01 -7.73 -3.25
N SER A 95 -0.08 -6.41 -3.41
CA SER A 95 -1.18 -5.61 -2.85
C SER A 95 -2.51 -5.92 -3.58
N PRO A 96 -3.66 -5.54 -3.01
CA PRO A 96 -4.94 -5.61 -3.74
C PRO A 96 -4.89 -4.91 -5.10
N LEU A 97 -4.29 -3.71 -5.17
CA LEU A 97 -4.13 -2.99 -6.43
C LEU A 97 -3.15 -3.69 -7.38
N GLY A 98 -2.08 -4.31 -6.86
CA GLY A 98 -1.14 -5.09 -7.65
C GLY A 98 -1.78 -6.32 -8.28
N ASN A 99 -2.60 -7.05 -7.52
CA ASN A 99 -3.36 -8.17 -8.04
C ASN A 99 -4.41 -7.71 -9.07
N LEU A 100 -5.12 -6.62 -8.80
CA LEU A 100 -6.10 -6.05 -9.73
C LEU A 100 -5.43 -5.61 -11.04
N PHE A 101 -4.25 -5.02 -10.96
CA PHE A 101 -3.45 -4.66 -12.14
C PHE A 101 -3.11 -5.90 -12.99
N LEU A 102 -2.69 -6.99 -12.37
CA LEU A 102 -2.38 -8.24 -13.05
C LEU A 102 -3.62 -8.90 -13.65
N LYS A 103 -4.76 -8.85 -12.96
CA LYS A 103 -6.06 -9.33 -13.45
C LYS A 103 -6.44 -8.66 -14.78
N TYR A 104 -6.22 -7.35 -14.88
CA TYR A 104 -6.57 -6.55 -16.06
C TYR A 104 -5.39 -6.21 -16.96
N ILE A 105 -4.31 -7.01 -16.95
CA ILE A 105 -3.03 -6.70 -17.64
C ILE A 105 -3.18 -6.40 -19.13
N SER A 106 -4.24 -6.88 -19.77
CA SER A 106 -4.54 -6.66 -21.20
C SER A 106 -5.52 -5.52 -21.48
N ASP A 107 -6.04 -4.84 -20.44
CA ASP A 107 -7.02 -3.75 -20.56
C ASP A 107 -6.39 -2.42 -20.15
N GLU A 108 -5.80 -1.72 -21.10
CA GLU A 108 -5.09 -0.46 -20.86
C GLU A 108 -5.98 0.64 -20.24
N ALA A 109 -7.30 0.64 -20.51
CA ALA A 109 -8.21 1.62 -19.95
C ALA A 109 -8.40 1.39 -18.44
N LYS A 110 -8.58 0.12 -18.04
CA LYS A 110 -8.64 -0.26 -16.62
C LYS A 110 -7.29 -0.11 -15.93
N LEU A 111 -6.20 -0.53 -16.57
CA LEU A 111 -4.84 -0.40 -16.02
C LEU A 111 -4.48 1.05 -15.69
N ARG A 112 -4.89 1.99 -16.53
CA ARG A 112 -4.68 3.43 -16.32
C ARG A 112 -5.36 3.92 -15.04
N LYS A 113 -6.60 3.49 -14.79
CA LYS A 113 -7.35 3.84 -13.58
C LYS A 113 -6.76 3.15 -12.34
N ILE A 114 -6.38 1.87 -12.45
CA ILE A 114 -5.73 1.13 -11.36
C ILE A 114 -4.39 1.79 -10.97
N PHE A 115 -3.57 2.13 -11.96
CA PHE A 115 -2.30 2.82 -11.70
C PHE A 115 -2.52 4.23 -11.10
N THR A 116 -3.57 4.93 -11.53
CA THR A 116 -3.99 6.18 -10.89
C THR A 116 -4.32 5.97 -9.40
N ALA A 117 -5.08 4.92 -9.06
CA ALA A 117 -5.37 4.60 -7.66
C ALA A 117 -4.08 4.25 -6.87
N MET A 118 -3.11 3.57 -7.49
CA MET A 118 -1.79 3.34 -6.89
C MET A 118 -1.08 4.65 -6.55
N LEU A 119 -1.16 5.69 -7.42
CA LEU A 119 -0.60 7.01 -7.11
C LEU A 119 -1.25 7.64 -5.88
N PHE A 120 -2.55 7.43 -5.66
CA PHE A 120 -3.27 7.93 -4.49
C PHE A 120 -2.84 7.23 -3.19
N ALA A 121 -2.34 6.01 -3.28
CA ALA A 121 -1.81 5.26 -2.13
C ALA A 121 -0.40 5.68 -1.73
N ILE A 122 0.40 6.21 -2.67
CA ILE A 122 1.78 6.62 -2.39
C ILE A 122 1.82 7.77 -1.41
N GLN A 123 2.46 7.54 -0.29
CA GLN A 123 2.70 8.52 0.77
C GLN A 123 4.21 8.75 1.01
N LEU A 124 4.57 9.84 1.63
CA LEU A 124 5.86 10.07 2.24
C LEU A 124 5.65 10.16 3.78
N GLN A 125 6.29 9.31 4.61
CA GLN A 125 7.29 8.31 4.24
C GLN A 125 6.67 7.12 3.51
N HIS A 126 7.42 6.58 2.57
CA HIS A 126 7.06 5.38 1.84
C HIS A 126 7.96 4.21 2.26
N PRO A 127 7.45 2.97 2.47
CA PRO A 127 8.26 1.84 2.93
C PRO A 127 9.46 1.51 2.01
N ALA A 128 9.31 1.68 0.71
CA ALA A 128 10.34 1.42 -0.30
C ALA A 128 11.14 2.68 -0.71
N ASN A 129 11.12 3.76 0.08
CA ASN A 129 11.77 5.01 -0.26
C ASN A 129 12.47 5.64 0.95
N GLY A 130 13.70 6.10 0.75
CA GLY A 130 14.53 6.76 1.77
C GLY A 130 14.27 8.26 1.94
N THR A 131 13.08 8.77 1.64
CA THR A 131 12.71 10.18 1.92
C THR A 131 12.80 10.44 3.43
N SER A 132 13.28 11.63 3.80
CA SER A 132 13.43 12.05 5.21
C SER A 132 12.11 11.89 6.00
N PRO A 133 12.18 11.50 7.29
CA PRO A 133 11.02 11.40 8.18
C PRO A 133 10.21 12.69 8.34
N ASP A 134 10.79 13.83 8.01
CA ASP A 134 10.12 15.13 8.09
C ASP A 134 8.98 15.29 7.07
N PHE A 135 8.94 14.43 6.04
CA PHE A 135 7.91 14.49 5.01
C PHE A 135 6.72 13.61 5.39
N GLN A 136 5.57 14.23 5.54
CA GLN A 136 4.31 13.57 5.88
C GLN A 136 3.19 14.09 4.97
N LEU A 137 3.10 13.54 3.77
CA LEU A 137 2.10 13.92 2.77
C LEU A 137 1.89 12.84 1.70
N TYR A 138 0.87 13.03 0.88
CA TYR A 138 0.59 12.23 -0.31
C TYR A 138 1.03 13.00 -1.57
N PRO A 139 2.24 12.75 -2.11
CA PRO A 139 2.84 13.58 -3.14
C PRO A 139 2.01 13.65 -4.43
N PHE A 140 1.47 12.53 -4.89
CA PHE A 140 0.70 12.50 -6.13
C PHE A 140 -0.72 13.07 -5.95
N ARG A 141 -1.32 12.94 -4.77
CA ARG A 141 -2.59 13.63 -4.48
C ARG A 141 -2.40 15.15 -4.54
N LEU A 142 -1.28 15.67 -4.02
CA LEU A 142 -0.95 17.09 -4.13
C LEU A 142 -0.75 17.52 -5.59
N ILE A 143 0.06 16.79 -6.37
CA ILE A 143 0.31 17.11 -7.78
C ILE A 143 -0.99 17.10 -8.59
N LEU A 144 -1.83 16.07 -8.42
CA LEU A 144 -3.09 15.96 -9.14
C LEU A 144 -4.09 17.03 -8.72
N ARG A 145 -4.12 17.41 -7.45
CA ARG A 145 -4.94 18.53 -6.96
C ARG A 145 -4.48 19.86 -7.55
N LEU A 146 -3.17 20.12 -7.64
CA LEU A 146 -2.63 21.32 -8.28
C LEU A 146 -3.01 21.37 -9.77
N LEU A 147 -2.98 20.23 -10.47
CA LEU A 147 -3.41 20.14 -11.87
C LEU A 147 -4.92 20.39 -12.08
N LEU A 148 -5.73 20.17 -11.05
CA LEU A 148 -7.18 20.47 -11.08
C LEU A 148 -7.53 21.86 -10.53
N ASP A 149 -6.54 22.59 -9.99
CA ASP A 149 -6.77 23.95 -9.48
C ASP A 149 -6.97 24.93 -10.64
N GLU A 150 -8.17 25.51 -10.74
CA GLU A 150 -8.53 26.42 -11.82
C GLU A 150 -7.59 27.63 -11.94
N ARG A 151 -7.02 28.08 -10.82
CA ARG A 151 -6.05 29.20 -10.77
C ARG A 151 -4.79 28.89 -11.55
N LEU A 152 -4.42 27.60 -11.62
CA LEU A 152 -3.23 27.14 -12.34
C LEU A 152 -3.53 26.80 -13.81
N GLY A 153 -4.79 26.87 -14.24
CA GLY A 153 -5.22 26.69 -15.63
C GLY A 153 -5.03 25.26 -16.16
N GLY A 154 -5.11 24.25 -15.28
CA GLY A 154 -4.96 22.83 -15.65
C GLY A 154 -3.53 22.41 -15.98
N LYS A 155 -2.53 23.24 -15.68
CA LYS A 155 -1.12 23.06 -16.05
C LYS A 155 -0.22 23.13 -14.83
N LEU A 156 0.80 22.26 -14.83
CA LEU A 156 1.88 22.33 -13.84
C LEU A 156 3.21 22.28 -14.61
N TYR A 157 4.00 23.35 -14.48
CA TYR A 157 5.28 23.45 -15.16
C TYR A 157 6.37 22.66 -14.43
N ASN A 158 7.37 22.21 -15.16
CA ASN A 158 8.46 21.40 -14.62
C ASN A 158 9.19 22.13 -13.49
N ASN A 159 9.56 23.40 -13.72
CA ASN A 159 10.23 24.22 -12.73
C ASN A 159 9.40 24.47 -11.47
N GLU A 160 8.06 24.45 -11.55
CA GLU A 160 7.18 24.57 -10.37
C GLU A 160 7.31 23.35 -9.46
N VAL A 161 7.30 22.15 -10.04
CA VAL A 161 7.50 20.91 -9.29
C VAL A 161 8.90 20.82 -8.73
N GLU A 162 9.91 21.09 -9.57
CA GLU A 162 11.33 20.92 -9.24
C GLU A 162 11.87 21.94 -8.24
N TYR A 163 11.28 23.13 -8.18
CA TYR A 163 11.73 24.24 -7.37
C TYR A 163 10.87 24.48 -6.12
N LEU A 164 9.58 24.16 -6.15
CA LEU A 164 8.63 24.40 -5.06
C LEU A 164 8.02 23.10 -4.52
N VAL A 165 7.26 22.36 -5.34
CA VAL A 165 6.38 21.30 -4.87
C VAL A 165 7.16 20.17 -4.15
N VAL A 166 8.30 19.75 -4.67
CA VAL A 166 9.11 18.66 -4.07
C VAL A 166 9.73 19.01 -2.72
N PHE A 167 9.61 20.25 -2.25
CA PHE A 167 10.10 20.70 -0.95
C PHE A 167 9.00 20.79 0.12
N GLU A 168 7.74 20.60 -0.26
CA GLU A 168 6.63 20.58 0.70
C GLU A 168 6.78 19.40 1.67
N LYS A 169 6.80 19.67 2.97
CA LYS A 169 6.98 18.65 4.02
C LYS A 169 5.66 18.04 4.48
N SER A 170 4.60 18.84 4.46
CA SER A 170 3.22 18.46 4.81
C SER A 170 2.25 19.38 4.09
N VAL A 171 1.01 18.95 3.91
CA VAL A 171 0.01 19.73 3.19
C VAL A 171 -1.18 20.00 4.11
N THR A 172 -1.39 21.29 4.41
CA THR A 172 -2.59 21.80 5.07
C THR A 172 -3.33 22.74 4.12
N PRO A 173 -4.59 23.07 4.36
CA PRO A 173 -5.28 24.09 3.54
C PRO A 173 -4.50 25.40 3.43
N GLN A 174 -3.88 25.85 4.52
CA GLN A 174 -3.11 27.09 4.54
C GLN A 174 -1.80 26.99 3.74
N SER A 175 -1.04 25.86 3.91
CA SER A 175 0.20 25.68 3.14
C SER A 175 -0.08 25.47 1.66
N TYR A 176 -1.22 24.84 1.30
CA TYR A 176 -1.66 24.70 -0.09
C TYR A 176 -1.93 26.05 -0.74
N GLU A 177 -2.69 26.94 -0.07
CA GLU A 177 -2.95 28.30 -0.58
C GLU A 177 -1.65 29.09 -0.78
N LYS A 178 -0.71 28.96 0.17
CA LYS A 178 0.61 29.58 0.07
C LYS A 178 1.39 29.01 -1.14
N LEU A 179 1.39 27.69 -1.31
CA LEU A 179 2.06 27.04 -2.43
C LEU A 179 1.50 27.50 -3.77
N VAL A 180 0.18 27.57 -3.93
CA VAL A 180 -0.46 28.08 -5.16
C VAL A 180 -0.04 29.54 -5.42
N ALA A 181 -0.01 30.38 -4.40
CA ALA A 181 0.44 31.75 -4.56
C ALA A 181 1.94 31.87 -4.96
N GLU A 182 2.79 30.98 -4.44
CA GLU A 182 4.22 30.90 -4.81
C GLU A 182 4.39 30.39 -6.24
N ILE A 183 3.59 29.40 -6.67
CA ILE A 183 3.58 28.91 -8.06
C ILE A 183 3.20 30.04 -9.02
N LEU A 184 2.15 30.81 -8.72
CA LEU A 184 1.73 31.93 -9.57
C LEU A 184 2.81 33.00 -9.68
N LYS A 185 3.50 33.31 -8.59
CA LYS A 185 4.67 34.24 -8.61
C LYS A 185 5.83 33.67 -9.43
N LEU A 186 6.06 32.35 -9.35
CA LEU A 186 7.15 31.72 -10.12
C LEU A 186 6.89 31.78 -11.63
N ARG A 187 5.62 31.83 -12.06
CA ARG A 187 5.23 32.00 -13.47
C ARG A 187 5.58 33.38 -14.04
N GLU A 188 5.79 34.37 -13.18
CA GLU A 188 6.24 35.72 -13.57
C GLU A 188 7.74 35.79 -13.78
N VAL A 189 8.49 34.79 -13.29
CA VAL A 189 9.97 34.72 -13.40
C VAL A 189 10.38 34.26 -14.80
N ASN A 190 11.26 35.05 -15.45
CA ASN A 190 11.75 34.68 -16.76
C ASN A 190 12.82 33.56 -16.74
N ALA A 191 13.10 32.95 -17.89
CA ALA A 191 14.01 31.81 -17.98
C ALA A 191 15.43 32.10 -17.45
N THR A 192 15.93 33.32 -17.62
CA THR A 192 17.27 33.74 -17.14
C THR A 192 17.32 33.80 -15.61
N GLU A 193 16.32 34.38 -15.01
CA GLU A 193 16.19 34.46 -13.56
C GLU A 193 15.99 33.06 -12.97
N MET A 194 15.14 32.22 -13.61
CA MET A 194 14.94 30.83 -13.21
C MET A 194 16.24 30.02 -13.27
N ALA A 195 17.06 30.22 -14.32
CA ALA A 195 18.37 29.59 -14.43
C ALA A 195 19.29 29.99 -13.27
N ALA A 196 19.28 31.27 -12.86
CA ALA A 196 20.06 31.75 -11.72
C ALA A 196 19.59 31.10 -10.41
N LEU A 197 18.29 30.95 -10.20
CA LEU A 197 17.72 30.27 -9.03
C LEU A 197 18.19 28.80 -8.96
N PHE A 198 18.09 28.07 -10.07
CA PHE A 198 18.55 26.68 -10.10
C PHE A 198 20.05 26.53 -9.86
N LYS A 199 20.87 27.44 -10.35
CA LYS A 199 22.33 27.43 -10.17
C LYS A 199 22.77 27.69 -8.71
N GLN A 200 21.96 28.33 -7.89
CA GLN A 200 22.29 28.55 -6.47
C GLN A 200 22.44 27.25 -5.68
N ASN A 201 21.65 26.20 -6.01
CA ASN A 201 21.70 24.88 -5.38
C ASN A 201 21.67 23.77 -6.45
N GLU A 202 22.52 23.90 -7.46
CA GLU A 202 22.59 23.01 -8.64
C GLU A 202 22.65 21.52 -8.27
N HIS A 203 23.38 21.19 -7.20
CA HIS A 203 23.55 19.80 -6.73
C HIS A 203 22.25 19.15 -6.26
N VAL A 204 21.25 19.93 -5.84
CA VAL A 204 19.90 19.44 -5.45
C VAL A 204 18.98 19.44 -6.68
N TYR A 205 18.89 20.58 -7.37
CA TYR A 205 17.95 20.73 -8.48
C TYR A 205 18.25 19.80 -9.67
N VAL A 206 19.53 19.46 -9.94
CA VAL A 206 19.86 18.45 -10.96
C VAL A 206 19.22 17.09 -10.65
N LYS A 207 19.01 16.76 -9.38
CA LYS A 207 18.34 15.52 -8.95
C LYS A 207 16.83 15.65 -9.08
N SER A 208 16.24 16.80 -8.69
CA SER A 208 14.80 17.05 -8.89
C SER A 208 14.40 16.93 -10.35
N VAL A 209 15.13 17.60 -11.27
CA VAL A 209 14.95 17.50 -12.72
C VAL A 209 15.06 16.05 -13.19
N TYR A 210 16.08 15.32 -12.71
CA TYR A 210 16.30 13.95 -13.13
C TYR A 210 15.19 13.01 -12.68
N GLU A 211 14.72 13.13 -11.43
CA GLU A 211 13.67 12.30 -10.86
C GLU A 211 12.31 12.65 -11.46
N TRP A 212 12.03 13.94 -11.71
CA TRP A 212 10.75 14.40 -12.22
C TRP A 212 10.65 14.27 -13.75
N GLU A 213 11.42 15.04 -14.52
CA GLU A 213 11.28 15.07 -15.98
C GLU A 213 11.68 13.75 -16.67
N TYR A 214 12.76 13.08 -16.19
CA TYR A 214 13.32 11.93 -16.90
C TYR A 214 12.72 10.59 -16.48
N TYR A 215 12.14 10.49 -15.28
CA TYR A 215 11.58 9.23 -14.80
C TYR A 215 10.09 9.31 -14.52
N THR A 216 9.68 10.13 -13.56
CA THR A 216 8.28 10.15 -13.11
C THR A 216 7.33 10.54 -14.23
N GLN A 217 7.54 11.68 -14.86
CA GLN A 217 6.69 12.11 -15.97
C GLN A 217 6.69 11.12 -17.14
N THR A 218 7.87 10.55 -17.46
CA THR A 218 7.98 9.59 -18.57
C THR A 218 7.13 8.35 -18.31
N LEU A 219 7.12 7.85 -17.08
CA LEU A 219 6.28 6.71 -16.71
C LEU A 219 4.79 7.09 -16.73
N LEU A 220 4.41 8.20 -16.09
CA LEU A 220 3.01 8.64 -16.05
C LEU A 220 2.42 8.92 -17.43
N GLU A 221 3.21 9.45 -18.35
CA GLU A 221 2.83 9.65 -19.76
C GLU A 221 2.62 8.31 -20.47
N GLN A 222 3.52 7.33 -20.29
CA GLN A 222 3.38 6.00 -20.88
C GLN A 222 2.17 5.24 -20.35
N VAL A 223 1.84 5.41 -19.07
CA VAL A 223 0.58 4.89 -18.50
C VAL A 223 -0.64 5.64 -19.07
N GLY A 224 -0.46 6.88 -19.55
CA GLY A 224 -1.52 7.71 -20.10
C GLY A 224 -2.30 8.51 -19.03
N ILE A 225 -1.70 8.77 -17.88
CA ILE A 225 -2.32 9.59 -16.80
C ILE A 225 -2.13 11.07 -17.09
N ILE A 226 -1.00 11.44 -17.65
CA ILE A 226 -0.67 12.82 -18.02
C ILE A 226 -0.29 12.94 -19.50
N LYS A 227 -0.41 14.15 -20.02
CA LYS A 227 0.17 14.59 -21.30
C LYS A 227 1.32 15.55 -21.01
N ARG A 228 2.44 15.37 -21.71
CA ARG A 228 3.62 16.22 -21.55
C ARG A 228 3.74 17.18 -22.72
N PHE A 229 4.07 18.41 -22.40
CA PHE A 229 4.32 19.46 -23.39
C PHE A 229 5.74 19.99 -23.21
N SER A 230 6.46 20.00 -24.32
CA SER A 230 7.83 20.51 -24.36
C SER A 230 7.84 22.03 -24.13
N GLY A 231 8.87 22.50 -23.41
CA GLY A 231 9.13 23.92 -23.20
C GLY A 231 10.55 24.31 -23.58
N GLU A 232 10.84 25.60 -23.53
CA GLU A 232 12.16 26.10 -23.76
C GLU A 232 13.17 25.67 -22.69
N LEU A 233 14.42 25.62 -23.02
CA LEU A 233 15.52 25.27 -22.13
C LEU A 233 15.75 26.42 -21.16
N VAL A 234 15.61 26.15 -19.84
CA VAL A 234 16.00 27.08 -18.77
C VAL A 234 17.53 27.07 -18.63
N CYS A 235 18.08 25.91 -18.28
CA CYS A 235 19.52 25.75 -18.14
C CYS A 235 19.94 24.28 -18.17
N LYS A 236 21.24 24.05 -18.27
CA LYS A 236 21.84 22.72 -18.07
C LYS A 236 22.45 22.65 -16.68
N LEU A 237 22.03 21.68 -15.89
CA LEU A 237 22.50 21.39 -14.53
C LEU A 237 23.42 20.17 -14.56
N TYR A 238 24.43 20.15 -13.70
CA TYR A 238 25.42 19.08 -13.65
C TYR A 238 25.40 18.36 -12.31
N HIS A 239 25.45 17.03 -12.38
CA HIS A 239 25.53 16.23 -11.17
C HIS A 239 26.91 16.39 -10.52
N PRO A 240 26.99 16.62 -9.19
CA PRO A 240 28.26 16.97 -8.53
C PRO A 240 29.30 15.83 -8.57
N THR A 241 28.86 14.57 -8.63
CA THR A 241 29.75 13.41 -8.51
C THR A 241 29.63 12.40 -9.65
N LYS A 242 28.55 12.47 -10.46
CA LYS A 242 28.37 11.50 -11.57
C LYS A 242 28.96 12.02 -12.87
N THR A 243 29.72 11.16 -13.52
CA THR A 243 30.28 11.39 -14.85
C THR A 243 29.67 10.45 -15.88
N ASN A 244 29.71 10.84 -17.14
CA ASN A 244 29.37 9.99 -18.28
C ASN A 244 30.57 9.06 -18.66
N SER A 245 30.39 8.23 -19.68
CA SER A 245 31.42 7.31 -20.16
C SER A 245 32.72 8.00 -20.65
N ARG A 246 32.71 9.32 -20.83
CA ARG A 246 33.88 10.13 -21.21
C ARG A 246 34.42 10.97 -20.06
N SER A 247 34.09 10.58 -18.81
CA SER A 247 34.47 11.28 -17.59
C SER A 247 34.00 12.73 -17.47
N ASN A 248 33.09 13.19 -18.32
CA ASN A 248 32.46 14.49 -18.20
C ASN A 248 31.31 14.48 -17.20
N PRO A 249 31.07 15.57 -16.46
CA PRO A 249 29.94 15.67 -15.54
C PRO A 249 28.61 15.34 -16.24
N THR A 250 27.80 14.51 -15.61
CA THR A 250 26.49 14.15 -16.13
C THR A 250 25.55 15.35 -16.04
N GLY A 251 25.12 15.87 -17.19
CA GLY A 251 24.21 17.02 -17.26
C GLY A 251 22.75 16.62 -17.44
N ARG A 252 21.84 17.44 -16.92
CA ARG A 252 20.40 17.38 -17.11
C ARG A 252 19.90 18.73 -17.62
N LYS A 253 18.93 18.70 -18.51
CA LYS A 253 18.28 19.91 -19.03
C LYS A 253 17.05 20.18 -18.19
N ALA A 254 16.99 21.34 -17.53
CA ALA A 254 15.78 21.87 -16.94
C ALA A 254 15.01 22.66 -17.98
N THR A 255 13.72 22.43 -18.12
CA THR A 255 12.88 23.04 -19.17
C THR A 255 11.66 23.73 -18.58
N LEU A 256 11.04 24.65 -19.33
CA LEU A 256 9.73 25.23 -19.05
C LEU A 256 8.60 24.40 -19.68
N GLY A 257 8.84 23.11 -19.87
CA GLY A 257 7.78 22.17 -20.23
C GLY A 257 6.75 22.06 -19.11
N TYR A 258 5.58 21.55 -19.44
CA TYR A 258 4.50 21.36 -18.47
C TYR A 258 3.75 20.06 -18.71
N ILE A 259 2.93 19.68 -17.74
CA ILE A 259 2.04 18.55 -17.81
C ILE A 259 0.58 18.99 -17.65
N GLU A 260 -0.31 18.20 -18.22
CA GLU A 260 -1.77 18.26 -18.02
C GLU A 260 -2.28 16.86 -17.68
N ILE A 261 -3.43 16.75 -17.02
CA ILE A 261 -4.10 15.46 -16.84
C ILE A 261 -4.68 15.00 -18.18
N SER A 262 -4.53 13.71 -18.50
CA SER A 262 -5.18 13.11 -19.66
C SER A 262 -6.69 13.10 -19.49
N GLU A 263 -7.44 13.45 -20.54
CA GLU A 263 -8.91 13.50 -20.50
C GLU A 263 -9.52 12.13 -20.12
N GLU A 264 -8.86 11.04 -20.51
CA GLU A 264 -9.30 9.66 -20.26
C GLU A 264 -9.37 9.27 -18.78
N VAL A 265 -8.70 10.01 -17.88
CA VAL A 265 -8.69 9.74 -16.43
C VAL A 265 -9.13 10.93 -15.61
N LYS A 266 -9.37 12.08 -16.20
CA LYS A 266 -9.66 13.32 -15.48
C LYS A 266 -10.88 13.19 -14.56
N SER A 267 -12.01 12.72 -15.08
CA SER A 267 -13.22 12.51 -14.28
C SER A 267 -12.99 11.51 -13.14
N PHE A 268 -12.20 10.46 -13.35
CA PHE A 268 -11.84 9.51 -12.30
C PHE A 268 -10.97 10.16 -11.22
N ILE A 269 -9.97 10.96 -11.60
CA ILE A 269 -9.12 11.70 -10.67
C ILE A 269 -9.95 12.69 -9.84
N GLU A 270 -10.91 13.39 -10.43
CA GLU A 270 -11.82 14.28 -9.72
C GLU A 270 -12.64 13.55 -8.65
N LYS A 271 -13.15 12.35 -8.97
CA LYS A 271 -13.83 11.48 -7.99
C LYS A 271 -12.89 11.05 -6.87
N MET A 272 -11.68 10.61 -7.23
CA MET A 272 -10.66 10.16 -6.26
C MET A 272 -10.26 11.28 -5.30
N ILE A 273 -10.02 12.51 -5.77
CA ILE A 273 -9.63 13.65 -4.93
C ILE A 273 -10.75 14.06 -3.96
N THR A 274 -12.00 13.83 -4.33
CA THR A 274 -13.16 14.11 -3.45
C THR A 274 -13.17 13.19 -2.23
N GLN A 275 -12.76 11.93 -2.40
CA GLN A 275 -12.73 10.93 -1.32
C GLN A 275 -11.39 10.89 -0.58
N TYR A 276 -10.28 11.12 -1.29
CA TYR A 276 -8.91 10.99 -0.77
C TYR A 276 -8.17 12.31 -0.94
N SER A 277 -8.22 13.13 0.08
CA SER A 277 -7.64 14.46 0.06
C SER A 277 -6.11 14.44 0.12
N CYS A 278 -5.46 15.45 -0.46
CA CYS A 278 -4.04 15.70 -0.22
C CYS A 278 -3.76 16.24 1.20
N PHE A 279 -4.81 16.60 1.94
CA PHE A 279 -4.74 17.06 3.34
C PHE A 279 -4.83 15.91 4.35
N ASP A 280 -5.10 14.68 3.90
CA ASP A 280 -5.14 13.52 4.78
C ASP A 280 -3.77 13.28 5.41
N THR A 281 -3.77 12.76 6.63
CA THR A 281 -2.53 12.45 7.34
C THR A 281 -2.04 11.05 6.92
N PRO A 282 -0.80 10.92 6.41
CA PRO A 282 -0.22 9.63 6.10
C PRO A 282 -0.03 8.73 7.33
N ILE A 283 0.03 7.43 7.09
CA ILE A 283 0.35 6.44 8.12
C ILE A 283 1.83 6.60 8.51
N ALA A 284 2.10 6.84 9.79
CA ALA A 284 3.45 6.99 10.30
C ALA A 284 4.17 5.63 10.37
N LEU A 285 5.25 5.47 9.60
CA LEU A 285 6.09 4.26 9.65
C LEU A 285 6.87 4.11 10.96
N SER A 286 7.09 5.21 11.69
CA SER A 286 7.80 5.28 12.96
C SER A 286 6.87 5.28 14.18
N ASP A 287 5.64 4.82 14.03
CA ASP A 287 4.72 4.68 15.14
C ASP A 287 5.27 3.66 16.15
N SER A 288 5.69 4.15 17.32
CA SER A 288 6.27 3.31 18.38
C SER A 288 5.24 2.35 19.02
N GLU A 289 3.98 2.55 18.73
CA GLU A 289 2.88 1.75 19.25
C GLU A 289 2.43 0.62 18.33
N ARG A 290 2.94 0.59 17.09
CA ARG A 290 2.60 -0.38 16.05
C ARG A 290 3.83 -1.13 15.58
N LEU A 291 3.65 -2.36 15.10
CA LEU A 291 4.72 -3.06 14.40
C LEU A 291 4.90 -2.41 13.02
N TYR A 292 6.14 -2.22 12.62
CA TYR A 292 6.47 -1.68 11.28
C TYR A 292 5.77 -2.46 10.15
N VAL A 293 5.73 -3.79 10.26
CA VAL A 293 5.08 -4.65 9.26
C VAL A 293 3.58 -4.38 9.14
N ASP A 294 2.91 -4.03 10.24
CA ASP A 294 1.47 -3.72 10.21
C ASP A 294 1.21 -2.37 9.53
N CYS A 295 2.07 -1.37 9.77
CA CYS A 295 2.02 -0.09 9.05
C CYS A 295 2.24 -0.31 7.54
N VAL A 296 3.20 -1.14 7.16
CA VAL A 296 3.47 -1.47 5.75
C VAL A 296 2.25 -2.15 5.13
N LYS A 297 1.68 -3.16 5.79
CA LYS A 297 0.46 -3.84 5.31
C LYS A 297 -0.69 -2.86 5.07
N GLU A 298 -0.97 -1.99 6.04
CA GLU A 298 -2.04 -1.01 5.92
C GLU A 298 -1.84 -0.05 4.75
N ILE A 299 -0.61 0.43 4.52
CA ILE A 299 -0.28 1.28 3.38
C ILE A 299 -0.55 0.56 2.05
N TYR A 300 -0.14 -0.72 1.93
CA TYR A 300 -0.34 -1.49 0.70
C TYR A 300 -1.77 -2.03 0.55
N ASN A 301 -2.59 -2.03 1.59
CA ASN A 301 -4.00 -2.45 1.54
C ASN A 301 -4.95 -1.35 1.02
N PHE A 302 -4.42 -0.22 0.56
CA PHE A 302 -5.25 0.81 -0.07
C PHE A 302 -6.02 0.24 -1.26
N TYR A 303 -7.36 0.26 -1.18
CA TYR A 303 -8.24 -0.33 -2.19
C TYR A 303 -9.55 0.46 -2.30
N PRO A 304 -9.59 1.55 -3.10
CA PRO A 304 -10.70 2.47 -3.11
C PRO A 304 -11.92 1.92 -3.85
N GLN A 305 -13.09 1.96 -3.20
CA GLN A 305 -14.36 1.50 -3.77
C GLN A 305 -14.70 2.22 -5.09
N VAL A 306 -14.43 3.52 -5.18
CA VAL A 306 -14.66 4.29 -6.41
C VAL A 306 -13.89 3.75 -7.62
N LEU A 307 -12.75 3.08 -7.41
CA LEU A 307 -12.02 2.42 -8.50
C LEU A 307 -12.80 1.20 -9.01
N LEU A 308 -13.34 0.38 -8.11
CA LEU A 308 -14.06 -0.85 -8.46
C LEU A 308 -15.31 -0.54 -9.28
N GLU A 309 -16.07 0.45 -8.84
CA GLU A 309 -17.23 0.97 -9.58
C GLU A 309 -16.82 1.48 -10.97
N GLU A 310 -15.72 2.22 -11.05
CA GLU A 310 -15.26 2.87 -12.28
C GLU A 310 -14.73 1.88 -13.33
N ILE A 311 -14.17 0.74 -12.90
CA ILE A 311 -13.68 -0.32 -13.81
C ILE A 311 -14.73 -1.42 -14.06
N GLY A 312 -15.91 -1.31 -13.44
CA GLY A 312 -16.98 -2.30 -13.57
C GLY A 312 -16.59 -3.64 -12.98
N GLU A 313 -15.89 -3.63 -11.83
CA GLU A 313 -15.66 -4.83 -11.04
C GLU A 313 -16.99 -5.28 -10.42
N ASP A 314 -17.22 -6.60 -10.36
CA ASP A 314 -18.54 -7.19 -10.10
C ASP A 314 -19.11 -6.69 -8.76
N ASP A 315 -20.36 -6.24 -8.78
CA ASP A 315 -21.08 -5.71 -7.63
C ASP A 315 -21.15 -6.74 -6.47
N ASP A 316 -21.22 -8.02 -6.78
CA ASP A 316 -21.26 -9.08 -5.78
C ASP A 316 -19.89 -9.30 -5.13
N LEU A 317 -18.80 -9.23 -5.89
CA LEU A 317 -17.44 -9.29 -5.34
C LEU A 317 -17.13 -8.05 -4.51
N SER A 318 -17.52 -6.86 -4.98
CA SER A 318 -17.37 -5.61 -4.24
C SER A 318 -18.08 -5.63 -2.90
N LYS A 319 -19.31 -6.13 -2.84
CA LYS A 319 -20.08 -6.29 -1.59
C LYS A 319 -19.42 -7.29 -0.64
N LEU A 320 -18.90 -8.41 -1.17
CA LEU A 320 -18.18 -9.39 -0.36
C LEU A 320 -16.86 -8.81 0.19
N LEU A 321 -16.15 -7.98 -0.61
CA LEU A 321 -14.91 -7.30 -0.17
C LEU A 321 -15.16 -6.16 0.83
N GLU A 322 -16.40 -5.69 0.96
CA GLU A 322 -16.77 -4.72 1.99
C GLU A 322 -16.70 -5.34 3.40
N LEU A 323 -17.03 -6.61 3.56
CA LEU A 323 -17.02 -7.29 4.85
C LEU A 323 -15.65 -7.26 5.56
N PRO A 324 -14.51 -7.62 4.95
CA PRO A 324 -13.19 -7.48 5.57
C PRO A 324 -12.88 -6.04 5.99
N LYS A 325 -13.24 -5.06 5.17
CA LYS A 325 -13.05 -3.64 5.46
C LYS A 325 -13.85 -3.19 6.68
N LEU A 326 -15.11 -3.58 6.77
CA LEU A 326 -15.98 -3.27 7.90
C LEU A 326 -15.48 -3.94 9.20
N ILE A 327 -14.92 -5.15 9.13
CA ILE A 327 -14.28 -5.81 10.28
C ILE A 327 -13.16 -4.95 10.85
N GLU A 328 -12.28 -4.41 10.02
CA GLU A 328 -11.21 -3.51 10.47
C GLU A 328 -11.77 -2.20 11.02
N GLU A 329 -12.68 -1.57 10.30
CA GLU A 329 -13.27 -0.27 10.67
C GLU A 329 -13.98 -0.36 12.03
N TYR A 330 -14.92 -1.30 12.18
CA TYR A 330 -15.71 -1.41 13.41
C TYR A 330 -14.89 -1.92 14.60
N SER A 331 -13.80 -2.63 14.37
CA SER A 331 -12.88 -3.05 15.44
C SER A 331 -12.22 -1.86 16.15
N ASN A 332 -11.99 -0.75 15.45
CA ASN A 332 -11.36 0.45 16.00
C ASN A 332 -12.27 1.31 16.87
N ASN A 333 -13.59 1.27 16.64
CA ASN A 333 -14.64 1.88 17.47
C ASN A 333 -14.25 3.25 18.09
N PRO A 334 -13.91 4.28 17.30
CA PRO A 334 -13.38 5.55 17.80
C PRO A 334 -14.40 6.30 18.66
N ASP A 335 -15.69 6.20 18.33
CA ASP A 335 -16.79 6.93 18.97
C ASP A 335 -17.56 6.08 19.99
N ASN A 336 -17.12 4.84 20.24
CA ASN A 336 -17.75 3.85 21.13
C ASN A 336 -19.18 3.45 20.75
N ASP A 337 -19.53 3.52 19.48
CA ASP A 337 -20.87 3.21 18.95
C ASP A 337 -20.88 2.02 17.97
N THR A 338 -19.72 1.53 17.53
CA THR A 338 -19.61 0.43 16.57
C THR A 338 -19.48 -0.97 17.18
N ALA A 339 -19.48 -1.11 18.52
CA ALA A 339 -19.30 -2.40 19.18
C ALA A 339 -20.31 -3.46 18.70
N TYR A 340 -21.57 -3.07 18.58
CA TYR A 340 -22.65 -3.94 18.12
C TYR A 340 -22.47 -4.33 16.63
N LEU A 341 -22.05 -3.38 15.81
CA LEU A 341 -21.77 -3.61 14.39
C LEU A 341 -20.54 -4.53 14.21
N PHE A 342 -19.55 -4.42 15.09
CA PHE A 342 -18.40 -5.31 15.07
C PHE A 342 -18.77 -6.77 15.35
N GLU A 343 -19.69 -7.03 16.27
CA GLU A 343 -20.23 -8.37 16.50
C GLU A 343 -20.95 -8.91 15.24
N ASP A 344 -21.73 -8.07 14.55
CA ASP A 344 -22.46 -8.47 13.35
C ASP A 344 -21.50 -8.87 12.22
N VAL A 345 -20.52 -8.02 11.88
CA VAL A 345 -19.56 -8.33 10.80
C VAL A 345 -18.62 -9.49 11.16
N LEU A 346 -18.30 -9.72 12.43
CA LEU A 346 -17.58 -10.92 12.85
C LEU A 346 -18.44 -12.18 12.67
N THR A 347 -19.74 -12.11 13.01
CA THR A 347 -20.66 -13.22 12.80
C THR A 347 -20.75 -13.59 11.32
N GLU A 348 -20.88 -12.58 10.44
CA GLU A 348 -20.84 -12.79 9.00
C GLU A 348 -19.49 -13.36 8.55
N GLY A 349 -18.37 -12.84 9.06
CA GLY A 349 -17.03 -13.32 8.74
C GLY A 349 -16.80 -14.79 9.10
N PHE A 350 -17.27 -15.24 10.27
CA PHE A 350 -17.20 -16.67 10.63
C PHE A 350 -18.17 -17.54 9.82
N ASN A 351 -19.29 -17.00 9.36
CA ASN A 351 -20.20 -17.69 8.44
C ASN A 351 -19.66 -17.80 7.00
N MET A 352 -18.57 -17.12 6.65
CA MET A 352 -17.86 -17.32 5.38
C MET A 352 -17.20 -18.72 5.30
N PHE A 353 -16.90 -19.35 6.43
CA PHE A 353 -16.42 -20.73 6.44
C PHE A 353 -17.58 -21.69 6.20
N TYR A 354 -17.53 -22.47 5.09
CA TYR A 354 -18.64 -23.33 4.68
C TYR A 354 -19.05 -24.37 5.74
N ASN A 355 -18.15 -24.69 6.65
CA ASN A 355 -18.34 -25.68 7.70
C ASN A 355 -18.45 -25.07 9.11
N VAL A 356 -18.63 -23.76 9.25
CA VAL A 356 -18.93 -23.07 10.50
C VAL A 356 -20.32 -22.47 10.45
N GLU A 357 -21.02 -22.53 11.56
CA GLU A 357 -22.30 -21.91 11.80
C GLU A 357 -22.15 -20.96 13.00
N ALA A 358 -22.08 -19.67 12.74
CA ALA A 358 -21.89 -18.62 13.72
C ALA A 358 -23.20 -17.92 14.02
N ASN A 359 -23.53 -17.78 15.30
CA ASN A 359 -24.76 -17.16 15.78
C ASN A 359 -24.42 -16.11 16.85
N LYS A 360 -24.83 -14.86 16.64
CA LYS A 360 -24.75 -13.80 17.64
C LYS A 360 -25.66 -14.11 18.81
N ARG A 361 -25.12 -14.06 20.03
CA ARG A 361 -25.88 -14.32 21.25
C ARG A 361 -26.37 -13.05 21.93
N GLY A 362 -25.50 -12.08 22.07
CA GLY A 362 -25.80 -10.81 22.75
C GLY A 362 -26.09 -10.97 24.26
N GLY A 363 -25.78 -9.92 25.00
CA GLY A 363 -26.06 -9.84 26.42
C GLY A 363 -24.84 -10.07 27.33
N ALA A 364 -24.81 -9.39 28.49
CA ALA A 364 -23.63 -9.32 29.37
C ALA A 364 -23.22 -10.67 30.02
N ALA A 365 -24.08 -11.66 29.97
CA ALA A 365 -23.87 -12.97 30.61
C ALA A 365 -23.45 -14.07 29.64
N HIS A 366 -23.39 -13.79 28.35
CA HIS A 366 -23.14 -14.75 27.29
C HIS A 366 -21.91 -14.37 26.46
N THR A 367 -21.35 -15.34 25.71
CA THR A 367 -20.38 -15.03 24.65
C THR A 367 -21.03 -14.16 23.57
N ASP A 368 -20.25 -13.30 22.94
CA ASP A 368 -20.77 -12.42 21.88
C ASP A 368 -21.29 -13.26 20.69
N ILE A 369 -20.51 -14.28 20.28
CA ILE A 369 -20.86 -15.17 19.16
C ILE A 369 -20.59 -16.63 19.55
N GLU A 370 -21.60 -17.51 19.38
CA GLU A 370 -21.46 -18.96 19.47
C GLU A 370 -21.24 -19.54 18.07
N CYS A 371 -20.17 -20.31 17.89
CA CYS A 371 -19.82 -20.97 16.64
C CYS A 371 -19.87 -22.48 16.77
N LEU A 372 -20.45 -23.12 15.75
CA LEU A 372 -20.48 -24.58 15.59
C LEU A 372 -19.66 -24.98 14.36
N TYR A 373 -18.50 -25.61 14.58
CA TYR A 373 -17.64 -26.15 13.53
C TYR A 373 -18.03 -27.60 13.23
N LYS A 374 -18.41 -27.88 11.99
CA LYS A 374 -18.80 -29.18 11.46
C LYS A 374 -17.56 -29.86 10.85
N ILE A 375 -16.84 -30.65 11.62
CA ILE A 375 -15.61 -31.35 11.15
C ILE A 375 -15.97 -32.41 10.11
N ASN A 376 -17.05 -33.16 10.35
CA ASN A 376 -17.64 -34.10 9.42
C ASN A 376 -19.11 -34.41 9.80
N VAL A 377 -19.75 -35.37 9.15
CA VAL A 377 -21.18 -35.71 9.36
C VAL A 377 -21.48 -36.04 10.84
N SER A 378 -20.56 -36.70 11.55
CA SER A 378 -20.75 -37.19 12.92
C SER A 378 -20.02 -36.41 14.00
N ARG A 379 -19.02 -35.57 13.64
CA ARG A 379 -18.18 -34.86 14.61
C ARG A 379 -18.33 -33.36 14.46
N ARG A 380 -18.68 -32.73 15.57
CA ARG A 380 -18.86 -31.28 15.68
C ARG A 380 -18.05 -30.76 16.84
N LYS A 381 -17.65 -29.50 16.80
CA LYS A 381 -16.96 -28.77 17.84
C LYS A 381 -17.62 -27.41 18.01
N LYS A 382 -17.77 -26.93 19.24
CA LYS A 382 -18.22 -25.58 19.51
C LYS A 382 -17.06 -24.70 19.95
N PHE A 383 -17.12 -23.43 19.65
CA PHE A 383 -16.19 -22.44 20.18
C PHE A 383 -16.88 -21.09 20.36
N ALA A 384 -16.34 -20.29 21.28
CA ALA A 384 -16.82 -18.96 21.58
C ALA A 384 -15.99 -17.91 20.84
N VAL A 385 -16.60 -16.83 20.38
CA VAL A 385 -15.91 -15.65 19.90
C VAL A 385 -16.32 -14.44 20.73
N GLU A 386 -15.33 -13.71 21.21
CA GLU A 386 -15.51 -12.47 21.97
C GLU A 386 -14.94 -11.31 21.16
N SER A 387 -15.79 -10.36 20.85
CA SER A 387 -15.43 -9.14 20.15
C SER A 387 -14.94 -8.09 21.15
N LYS A 388 -13.82 -7.46 20.88
CA LYS A 388 -13.28 -6.37 21.68
C LYS A 388 -12.92 -5.20 20.80
N SER A 389 -13.96 -4.44 20.39
CA SER A 389 -13.77 -3.19 19.67
C SER A 389 -13.33 -2.09 20.64
N THR A 390 -12.32 -1.31 20.24
CA THR A 390 -11.79 -0.26 21.13
C THR A 390 -11.05 0.82 20.36
N ALA A 391 -11.33 2.08 20.68
CA ALA A 391 -10.59 3.23 20.22
C ALA A 391 -9.15 3.24 20.76
N ASN A 392 -8.94 2.62 21.92
CA ASN A 392 -7.64 2.48 22.58
C ASN A 392 -7.18 1.02 22.56
N LYS A 393 -5.96 0.76 23.02
CA LYS A 393 -5.47 -0.61 23.20
C LYS A 393 -6.28 -1.36 24.26
N LEU A 394 -6.64 -2.61 23.99
CA LEU A 394 -7.23 -3.49 24.97
C LEU A 394 -6.21 -3.71 26.12
N LEU A 395 -6.56 -3.32 27.33
CA LEU A 395 -5.65 -3.33 28.48
C LEU A 395 -5.56 -4.68 29.18
N GLY A 396 -6.56 -5.56 29.03
CA GLY A 396 -6.59 -6.87 29.67
C GLY A 396 -7.79 -7.70 29.24
N ILE A 397 -7.71 -9.00 29.47
CA ILE A 397 -8.77 -9.99 29.21
C ILE A 397 -9.15 -10.67 30.52
N ASN A 398 -10.44 -10.65 30.87
CA ASN A 398 -10.95 -11.42 32.00
C ASN A 398 -11.14 -12.89 31.60
N ALA A 399 -10.08 -13.69 31.73
CA ALA A 399 -10.10 -15.10 31.36
C ALA A 399 -11.09 -15.94 32.16
N GLY A 400 -11.41 -15.53 33.42
CA GLY A 400 -12.42 -16.18 34.26
C GLY A 400 -13.83 -16.07 33.67
N ARG A 401 -14.22 -14.85 33.29
CA ARG A 401 -15.50 -14.58 32.60
C ARG A 401 -15.60 -15.32 31.28
N LEU A 402 -14.55 -15.28 30.45
CA LEU A 402 -14.55 -15.97 29.16
C LEU A 402 -14.63 -17.49 29.33
N ARG A 403 -14.09 -18.03 30.41
CA ARG A 403 -14.26 -19.45 30.73
C ARG A 403 -15.73 -19.77 31.01
N GLU A 404 -16.42 -18.99 31.83
CA GLU A 404 -17.85 -19.19 32.14
C GLU A 404 -18.70 -19.14 30.85
N HIS A 405 -18.49 -18.17 30.00
CA HIS A 405 -19.18 -18.04 28.72
C HIS A 405 -18.93 -19.25 27.81
N ARG A 406 -17.69 -19.74 27.72
CA ARG A 406 -17.34 -20.90 26.92
C ARG A 406 -17.97 -22.18 27.48
N GLU A 407 -17.94 -22.37 28.79
CA GLU A 407 -18.53 -23.54 29.46
C GLU A 407 -20.06 -23.60 29.31
N GLU A 408 -20.73 -22.45 29.30
CA GLU A 408 -22.17 -22.34 29.04
C GLU A 408 -22.58 -22.94 27.71
N ILE A 409 -21.81 -22.70 26.65
CA ILE A 409 -22.09 -23.23 25.32
C ILE A 409 -21.49 -24.62 25.07
N GLY A 410 -20.71 -25.16 26.01
CA GLY A 410 -19.96 -26.39 25.86
C GLY A 410 -18.83 -26.26 24.81
N GLY A 411 -18.18 -25.08 24.76
CA GLY A 411 -17.14 -24.76 23.78
C GLY A 411 -15.76 -25.28 24.16
N ASP A 412 -14.97 -25.67 23.16
CA ASP A 412 -13.60 -26.17 23.33
C ASP A 412 -12.60 -25.05 23.61
N TYR A 413 -12.75 -23.90 22.95
CA TYR A 413 -11.90 -22.72 23.12
C TYR A 413 -12.65 -21.41 22.88
N THR A 414 -11.97 -20.29 23.20
CA THR A 414 -12.46 -18.92 22.95
C THR A 414 -11.49 -18.18 22.04
N ILE A 415 -12.00 -17.51 21.03
CA ILE A 415 -11.26 -16.56 20.20
C ILE A 415 -11.62 -15.15 20.64
N VAL A 416 -10.63 -14.35 21.03
CA VAL A 416 -10.80 -12.91 21.27
C VAL A 416 -10.35 -12.17 20.02
N VAL A 417 -11.26 -11.44 19.38
CA VAL A 417 -10.95 -10.62 18.20
C VAL A 417 -10.91 -9.15 18.64
N THR A 418 -9.80 -8.46 18.34
CA THR A 418 -9.60 -7.06 18.71
C THR A 418 -8.75 -6.32 17.68
N SER A 419 -8.87 -4.98 17.60
CA SER A 419 -8.02 -4.16 16.72
C SER A 419 -6.58 -4.12 17.23
N ARG A 420 -6.38 -3.94 18.52
CA ARG A 420 -5.07 -3.78 19.16
C ARG A 420 -5.14 -4.03 20.66
N TYR A 421 -4.01 -4.40 21.26
CA TYR A 421 -3.92 -4.66 22.71
C TYR A 421 -2.53 -4.35 23.26
N VAL A 422 -2.43 -4.17 24.59
CA VAL A 422 -1.11 -4.01 25.24
C VAL A 422 -0.43 -5.38 25.42
N PRO A 423 0.91 -5.47 25.37
CA PRO A 423 1.63 -6.74 25.51
C PRO A 423 1.30 -7.51 26.81
N ALA A 424 0.90 -6.81 27.87
CA ALA A 424 0.47 -7.42 29.13
C ALA A 424 -0.74 -8.35 28.96
N THR A 425 -1.66 -8.04 28.05
CA THR A 425 -2.88 -8.82 27.76
C THR A 425 -2.57 -10.27 27.39
N LYS A 426 -1.41 -10.56 26.79
CA LYS A 426 -0.96 -11.93 26.48
C LYS A 426 -0.77 -12.79 27.75
N ARG A 427 -0.50 -12.16 28.89
CA ARG A 427 -0.33 -12.88 30.17
C ARG A 427 -1.65 -13.38 30.71
N ASP A 428 -2.75 -12.65 30.46
CA ASP A 428 -4.09 -12.96 30.97
C ASP A 428 -4.61 -14.27 30.38
N ILE A 429 -4.23 -14.62 29.17
CA ILE A 429 -4.68 -15.82 28.46
C ILE A 429 -3.72 -17.00 28.57
N LYS A 430 -2.50 -16.79 29.12
CA LYS A 430 -1.48 -17.84 29.21
C LYS A 430 -1.98 -19.06 30.01
N GLY A 431 -1.89 -20.24 29.38
CA GLY A 431 -2.35 -21.50 29.99
C GLY A 431 -3.87 -21.68 30.01
N THR A 432 -4.62 -20.83 29.30
CA THR A 432 -6.06 -20.95 29.13
C THR A 432 -6.40 -21.39 27.70
N PRO A 433 -7.57 -21.96 27.43
CA PRO A 433 -8.01 -22.26 26.06
C PRO A 433 -8.60 -21.01 25.37
N ILE A 434 -7.86 -19.90 25.43
CA ILE A 434 -8.20 -18.63 24.80
C ILE A 434 -7.07 -18.28 23.81
N VAL A 435 -7.41 -17.78 22.64
CA VAL A 435 -6.46 -17.21 21.67
C VAL A 435 -6.86 -15.79 21.33
N ILE A 436 -5.89 -14.96 20.92
CA ILE A 436 -6.13 -13.63 20.37
C ILE A 436 -5.91 -13.68 18.87
N ILE A 437 -6.82 -13.06 18.11
CA ILE A 437 -6.69 -12.78 16.68
C ILE A 437 -6.92 -11.28 16.48
N LEU A 438 -6.00 -10.61 15.79
CA LEU A 438 -6.22 -9.23 15.38
C LEU A 438 -7.30 -9.16 14.29
N ALA A 439 -8.17 -8.16 14.39
CA ALA A 439 -9.24 -7.93 13.42
C ALA A 439 -8.68 -7.77 11.99
N SER A 440 -7.56 -7.05 11.86
CA SER A 440 -6.83 -6.89 10.58
C SER A 440 -6.36 -8.22 9.99
N THR A 441 -5.88 -9.16 10.83
CA THR A 441 -5.45 -10.49 10.37
C THR A 441 -6.63 -11.34 9.91
N PHE A 442 -7.76 -11.28 10.61
CA PHE A 442 -8.98 -11.98 10.22
C PHE A 442 -9.55 -11.40 8.91
N ALA A 443 -9.58 -10.07 8.82
CA ALA A 443 -9.98 -9.36 7.62
C ALA A 443 -9.07 -9.71 6.41
N GLU A 444 -7.74 -9.70 6.58
CA GLU A 444 -6.75 -10.11 5.57
C GLU A 444 -7.01 -11.53 5.05
N TYR A 445 -7.30 -12.46 5.95
CA TYR A 445 -7.60 -13.85 5.58
C TYR A 445 -8.86 -13.94 4.72
N LEU A 446 -9.96 -13.33 5.15
CA LEU A 446 -11.22 -13.30 4.39
C LEU A 446 -11.05 -12.58 3.06
N TYR A 447 -10.40 -11.41 3.07
CA TYR A 447 -10.12 -10.63 1.86
C TYR A 447 -9.44 -11.47 0.78
N ASN A 448 -8.36 -12.17 1.14
CA ASN A 448 -7.62 -12.97 0.16
C ASN A 448 -8.46 -14.14 -0.39
N HIS A 449 -9.28 -14.77 0.43
CA HIS A 449 -10.19 -15.84 -0.05
C HIS A 449 -11.24 -15.29 -1.01
N ILE A 450 -11.87 -14.18 -0.68
CA ILE A 450 -12.88 -13.52 -1.52
C ILE A 450 -12.23 -13.07 -2.83
N PHE A 451 -11.10 -12.37 -2.75
CA PHE A 451 -10.40 -11.80 -3.90
C PHE A 451 -9.93 -12.89 -4.91
N HIS A 452 -9.48 -14.02 -4.41
CA HIS A 452 -9.07 -15.16 -5.24
C HIS A 452 -10.24 -16.09 -5.58
N GLU A 453 -11.49 -15.66 -5.36
CA GLU A 453 -12.71 -16.39 -5.70
C GLU A 453 -12.77 -17.83 -5.14
N VAL A 454 -12.19 -18.02 -3.95
CA VAL A 454 -12.26 -19.31 -3.25
C VAL A 454 -13.68 -19.49 -2.70
N ARG A 455 -14.48 -20.31 -3.37
CA ARG A 455 -15.91 -20.50 -3.05
C ARG A 455 -16.16 -21.17 -1.72
N GLU A 456 -15.22 -22.00 -1.26
CA GLU A 456 -15.36 -22.77 -0.02
C GLU A 456 -14.16 -22.54 0.87
N ILE A 457 -14.34 -21.74 1.93
CA ILE A 457 -13.32 -21.50 2.94
C ILE A 457 -13.48 -22.55 4.04
N ASP A 458 -12.48 -23.44 4.19
CA ASP A 458 -12.49 -24.47 5.23
C ASP A 458 -11.90 -23.91 6.55
N TYR A 459 -12.61 -24.12 7.64
CA TYR A 459 -12.17 -23.71 8.97
C TYR A 459 -11.05 -24.57 9.56
N LYS A 460 -10.79 -25.73 8.95
CA LYS A 460 -9.81 -26.70 9.46
C LYS A 460 -8.45 -26.10 9.76
N ASP A 461 -7.91 -25.32 8.84
CA ASP A 461 -6.59 -24.72 9.01
C ASP A 461 -6.55 -23.72 10.19
N PHE A 462 -7.65 -22.99 10.41
CA PHE A 462 -7.82 -22.14 11.58
C PHE A 462 -7.89 -22.94 12.87
N ASP A 463 -8.72 -24.01 12.92
CA ASP A 463 -8.85 -24.89 14.08
C ASP A 463 -7.51 -25.52 14.44
N ASP A 464 -6.76 -26.01 13.47
CA ASP A 464 -5.43 -26.63 13.65
C ASP A 464 -4.44 -25.62 14.27
N ILE A 465 -4.41 -24.38 13.79
CA ILE A 465 -3.56 -23.32 14.36
C ILE A 465 -3.97 -23.00 15.80
N ILE A 466 -5.27 -22.83 16.06
CA ILE A 466 -5.79 -22.45 17.36
C ILE A 466 -5.51 -23.53 18.39
N VAL A 467 -5.87 -24.78 18.10
CA VAL A 467 -5.73 -25.90 19.06
C VAL A 467 -4.28 -26.14 19.45
N ASN A 468 -3.35 -25.97 18.50
CA ASN A 468 -1.92 -26.12 18.77
C ASN A 468 -1.27 -24.91 19.48
N ASN A 469 -1.99 -23.80 19.63
CA ASN A 469 -1.46 -22.54 20.17
C ASN A 469 -2.36 -21.89 21.22
N LEU A 470 -3.12 -22.67 21.98
CA LEU A 470 -3.95 -22.13 23.06
C LEU A 470 -3.12 -21.31 24.05
N GLY A 471 -3.68 -20.24 24.54
CA GLY A 471 -3.01 -19.29 25.45
C GLY A 471 -2.09 -18.30 24.76
N LYS A 472 -2.18 -18.14 23.42
CA LYS A 472 -1.31 -17.26 22.65
C LYS A 472 -2.11 -16.34 21.71
N ASP A 473 -1.42 -15.32 21.20
CA ASP A 473 -1.81 -14.58 20.02
C ASP A 473 -1.40 -15.39 18.78
N VAL A 474 -2.36 -15.73 17.94
CA VAL A 474 -2.16 -16.54 16.72
C VAL A 474 -2.22 -15.73 15.43
N SER A 475 -2.33 -14.40 15.53
CA SER A 475 -2.45 -13.52 14.35
C SER A 475 -1.31 -13.72 13.36
N GLY A 476 -0.05 -13.79 13.83
CA GLY A 476 1.10 -14.03 12.95
C GLY A 476 1.02 -15.36 12.22
N LEU A 477 0.57 -16.43 12.87
CA LEU A 477 0.44 -17.76 12.26
C LEU A 477 -0.67 -17.78 11.19
N ILE A 478 -1.79 -17.08 11.44
CA ILE A 478 -2.88 -16.95 10.45
C ILE A 478 -2.42 -16.10 9.27
N SER A 479 -1.69 -15.01 9.50
CA SER A 479 -1.12 -14.20 8.43
C SER A 479 -0.14 -15.02 7.57
N ASP A 480 0.74 -15.82 8.20
CA ASP A 480 1.64 -16.74 7.49
C ASP A 480 0.88 -17.80 6.67
N LEU A 481 -0.20 -18.35 7.22
CA LEU A 481 -1.10 -19.25 6.51
C LEU A 481 -1.68 -18.58 5.26
N THR A 482 -2.22 -17.37 5.40
CA THR A 482 -2.80 -16.58 4.31
C THR A 482 -1.78 -16.35 3.21
N LEU A 483 -0.60 -15.88 3.58
CA LEU A 483 0.48 -15.61 2.64
C LEU A 483 0.96 -16.89 1.93
N ASN A 484 1.11 -18.00 2.66
CA ASN A 484 1.51 -19.27 2.05
C ASN A 484 0.46 -19.80 1.08
N LYS A 485 -0.82 -19.67 1.42
CA LYS A 485 -1.94 -20.17 0.58
C LYS A 485 -2.07 -19.39 -0.72
N PHE A 486 -1.95 -18.07 -0.67
CA PHE A 486 -2.20 -17.20 -1.81
C PHE A 486 -0.93 -16.78 -2.56
N ALA A 487 0.24 -16.74 -1.91
CA ALA A 487 1.51 -16.52 -2.61
C ALA A 487 1.99 -17.74 -3.40
N ALA A 488 1.55 -18.97 -3.06
CA ALA A 488 1.94 -20.18 -3.76
C ALA A 488 1.02 -20.53 -4.96
N ASN A 489 -0.23 -20.04 -4.95
CA ASN A 489 -1.23 -20.34 -5.98
C ASN A 489 -1.42 -19.20 -6.99
N SER A 490 -0.58 -18.21 -6.94
CA SER A 490 -0.66 -17.01 -7.77
C SER A 490 0.44 -16.94 -8.80
#